data_5f2e54d9eaa23554d97d7bf63204842b
#
_entry.id   5f2e54d9eaa23554d97d7bf63204842b
#
_cell.length_a   1.000
_cell.length_b   1.000
_cell.length_c   1.000
_cell.angle_alpha   90.00
_cell.angle_beta   90.00
_cell.angle_gamma   90.00
#
_symmetry.space_group_name_H-M   'P 1'
#
loop_
_entity.id
_entity.type
_entity.pdbx_description
1 polymer ?
#
loop_
_entity_poly.entity_id
_entity_poly.type
_entity_poly.pdbx_seq_one_letter_code
_entity_poly.pdbx_strand_id
1 'polypeptide(L)'
;MRTVALVLTAVLTASAARAQQGTEGVPGGNEAAGAALVAGKGMCLTCHRVQGKGSRLGPDLTDIGTLRMLDQLMTSLLDPDAEILPENRFYRVVARDGAATSGRLLNLDSFQVLMLDDKEQLRSFQKSDLREHGFVKTSKMPSYRERFSRQELADVIAYLSTLKGVVAE
;
A
#
# COMPACT_ATOMS: atom_id res chain seq x y z
N MET A 1 -46.71 59.03 37.20
CA MET A 1 -46.00 58.69 35.91
C MET A 1 -44.85 57.76 36.29
N ARG A 2 -44.97 56.44 35.95
CA ARG A 2 -43.97 55.41 36.25
C ARG A 2 -43.41 54.95 34.90
N THR A 3 -42.16 55.29 34.64
CA THR A 3 -41.40 54.88 33.49
C THR A 3 -40.88 53.43 33.70
N VAL A 4 -41.33 52.49 32.86
CA VAL A 4 -40.86 51.12 32.83
C VAL A 4 -39.69 51.05 31.82
N ALA A 5 -38.50 50.79 32.35
CA ALA A 5 -37.31 50.56 31.52
C ALA A 5 -37.30 49.11 31.01
N LEU A 6 -37.33 48.95 29.72
CA LEU A 6 -37.24 47.64 29.03
C LEU A 6 -35.73 47.27 28.90
N VAL A 7 -35.30 46.25 29.63
CA VAL A 7 -33.95 45.71 29.51
C VAL A 7 -33.95 44.66 28.41
N LEU A 8 -33.29 44.97 27.30
CA LEU A 8 -33.10 44.04 26.16
C LEU A 8 -31.86 43.19 26.45
N THR A 9 -32.06 41.94 26.84
CA THR A 9 -30.97 40.97 26.99
C THR A 9 -30.62 40.38 25.60
N ALA A 10 -29.48 40.79 25.05
CA ALA A 10 -28.92 40.18 23.88
C ALA A 10 -28.29 38.84 24.22
N VAL A 11 -28.88 37.74 23.73
CA VAL A 11 -28.32 36.40 23.81
C VAL A 11 -27.28 36.27 22.68
N LEU A 12 -26.00 36.32 23.06
CA LEU A 12 -24.91 35.95 22.13
C LEU A 12 -24.90 34.41 21.97
N THR A 13 -25.38 33.92 20.86
CA THR A 13 -25.13 32.53 20.44
C THR A 13 -23.70 32.41 19.94
N ALA A 14 -22.82 31.93 20.79
CA ALA A 14 -21.48 31.50 20.36
C ALA A 14 -21.61 30.23 19.50
N SER A 15 -21.52 30.39 18.18
CA SER A 15 -21.29 29.26 17.25
C SER A 15 -19.91 28.68 17.55
N ALA A 16 -19.89 27.56 18.26
CA ALA A 16 -18.68 26.74 18.39
C ALA A 16 -18.35 26.19 17.04
N ALA A 17 -17.41 26.82 16.32
CA ALA A 17 -16.73 26.23 15.20
C ALA A 17 -15.98 25.00 15.73
N ARG A 18 -16.56 23.82 15.49
CA ARG A 18 -15.91 22.53 15.76
C ARG A 18 -14.74 22.44 14.79
N ALA A 19 -13.55 22.74 15.30
CA ALA A 19 -12.32 22.48 14.57
C ALA A 19 -12.34 20.99 14.21
N GLN A 20 -12.53 20.70 12.93
CA GLN A 20 -12.24 19.39 12.37
C GLN A 20 -10.74 19.20 12.58
N GLN A 21 -10.40 18.31 13.51
CA GLN A 21 -9.04 17.77 13.60
C GLN A 21 -8.82 16.98 12.31
N GLY A 22 -8.31 17.69 11.28
CA GLY A 22 -7.86 17.10 10.06
C GLY A 22 -6.78 16.08 10.43
N THR A 23 -6.96 14.85 9.98
CA THR A 23 -5.87 13.89 9.83
C THR A 23 -4.71 14.66 9.20
N GLU A 24 -3.52 14.61 9.81
CA GLU A 24 -2.31 15.21 9.24
C GLU A 24 -1.98 14.45 7.94
N GLY A 25 -2.67 14.86 6.88
CA GLY A 25 -2.46 14.35 5.53
C GLY A 25 -1.15 14.88 4.95
N VAL A 26 -0.63 14.23 3.96
CA VAL A 26 0.52 14.70 3.18
C VAL A 26 0.19 16.11 2.66
N PRO A 27 1.02 17.13 2.98
CA PRO A 27 0.75 18.48 2.51
C PRO A 27 0.56 18.50 0.99
N GLY A 28 -0.61 18.97 0.54
CA GLY A 28 -0.95 19.08 -0.88
C GLY A 28 -1.43 17.77 -1.55
N GLY A 29 -1.52 16.63 -0.84
CA GLY A 29 -2.03 15.38 -1.39
C GLY A 29 -3.56 15.28 -1.31
N ASN A 30 -4.18 14.70 -2.34
CA ASN A 30 -5.62 14.42 -2.42
C ASN A 30 -5.86 12.90 -2.35
N GLU A 31 -6.50 12.43 -1.28
CA GLU A 31 -6.75 11.00 -1.03
C GLU A 31 -7.62 10.35 -2.12
N ALA A 32 -8.66 11.04 -2.60
CA ALA A 32 -9.55 10.49 -3.62
C ALA A 32 -8.84 10.35 -4.98
N ALA A 33 -8.00 11.33 -5.34
CA ALA A 33 -7.16 11.26 -6.53
C ALA A 33 -6.12 10.13 -6.39
N GLY A 34 -5.52 9.98 -5.20
CA GLY A 34 -4.60 8.89 -4.89
C GLY A 34 -5.24 7.51 -5.02
N ALA A 35 -6.46 7.33 -4.50
CA ALA A 35 -7.22 6.09 -4.65
C ALA A 35 -7.47 5.76 -6.14
N ALA A 36 -7.84 6.75 -6.95
CA ALA A 36 -8.03 6.58 -8.38
C ALA A 36 -6.73 6.20 -9.11
N LEU A 37 -5.59 6.79 -8.71
CA LEU A 37 -4.26 6.46 -9.25
C LEU A 37 -3.85 5.03 -8.89
N VAL A 38 -4.06 4.61 -7.65
CA VAL A 38 -3.75 3.24 -7.18
C VAL A 38 -4.58 2.19 -7.95
N ALA A 39 -5.86 2.46 -8.18
CA ALA A 39 -6.74 1.56 -8.91
C ALA A 39 -6.54 1.59 -10.44
N GLY A 40 -6.08 2.72 -10.99
CA GLY A 40 -5.97 3.00 -12.42
C GLY A 40 -4.52 3.11 -12.92
N LYS A 41 -4.07 4.33 -13.22
CA LYS A 41 -2.78 4.63 -13.86
C LYS A 41 -1.58 3.95 -13.19
N GLY A 42 -1.61 3.84 -11.86
CA GLY A 42 -0.52 3.21 -11.09
C GLY A 42 -0.46 1.70 -11.22
N MET A 43 -1.56 1.05 -11.63
CA MET A 43 -1.69 -0.40 -11.74
C MET A 43 -1.28 -1.16 -10.46
N CYS A 44 -1.40 -0.51 -9.30
CA CYS A 44 -0.90 -1.07 -8.04
C CYS A 44 -1.62 -2.37 -7.67
N LEU A 45 -2.94 -2.45 -7.97
CA LEU A 45 -3.76 -3.61 -7.67
C LEU A 45 -3.46 -4.84 -8.55
N THR A 46 -2.61 -4.72 -9.57
CA THR A 46 -2.13 -5.89 -10.32
C THR A 46 -1.16 -6.76 -9.50
N CYS A 47 -0.56 -6.19 -8.47
CA CYS A 47 0.34 -6.90 -7.56
C CYS A 47 -0.12 -6.81 -6.10
N HIS A 48 -0.70 -5.69 -5.70
CA HIS A 48 -1.11 -5.44 -4.31
C HIS A 48 -2.60 -5.66 -4.12
N ARG A 49 -2.98 -5.85 -2.85
CA ARG A 49 -4.36 -5.91 -2.39
C ARG A 49 -4.65 -4.73 -1.47
N VAL A 50 -5.86 -4.17 -1.58
CA VAL A 50 -6.41 -3.18 -0.66
C VAL A 50 -7.83 -3.61 -0.30
N GLN A 51 -8.13 -3.82 0.98
CA GLN A 51 -9.46 -4.23 1.47
C GLN A 51 -10.07 -5.40 0.68
N GLY A 52 -9.26 -6.43 0.45
CA GLY A 52 -9.68 -7.64 -0.25
C GLY A 52 -9.70 -7.54 -1.78
N LYS A 53 -9.52 -6.36 -2.38
CA LYS A 53 -9.50 -6.13 -3.84
C LYS A 53 -8.07 -6.11 -4.36
N GLY A 54 -7.81 -6.77 -5.47
CA GLY A 54 -6.49 -6.83 -6.10
C GLY A 54 -5.77 -8.15 -5.88
N SER A 55 -4.49 -8.19 -6.23
CA SER A 55 -3.63 -9.37 -6.26
C SER A 55 -2.92 -9.62 -4.92
N ARG A 56 -2.51 -10.86 -4.70
CA ARG A 56 -1.74 -11.32 -3.52
C ARG A 56 -0.25 -11.49 -3.81
N LEU A 57 0.23 -11.08 -4.97
CA LEU A 57 1.64 -11.21 -5.34
C LEU A 57 2.54 -10.27 -4.53
N GLY A 58 2.11 -9.03 -4.36
CA GLY A 58 2.77 -8.07 -3.47
C GLY A 58 2.17 -8.07 -2.06
N PRO A 59 2.74 -7.25 -1.16
CA PRO A 59 2.16 -7.00 0.16
C PRO A 59 0.72 -6.50 0.11
N ASP A 60 -0.09 -6.90 1.07
CA ASP A 60 -1.39 -6.30 1.31
C ASP A 60 -1.19 -4.88 1.84
N LEU A 61 -1.86 -3.92 1.23
CA LEU A 61 -1.75 -2.49 1.58
C LEU A 61 -2.90 -2.02 2.47
N THR A 62 -3.79 -2.91 2.91
CA THR A 62 -5.01 -2.55 3.67
C THR A 62 -4.71 -1.76 4.94
N ASP A 63 -3.56 -1.98 5.57
CA ASP A 63 -3.12 -1.32 6.80
C ASP A 63 -1.76 -0.60 6.65
N ILE A 64 -1.33 -0.35 5.43
CA ILE A 64 0.01 0.16 5.13
C ILE A 64 0.29 1.52 5.79
N GLY A 65 -0.73 2.36 5.93
CA GLY A 65 -0.64 3.65 6.60
C GLY A 65 -0.45 3.57 8.12
N THR A 66 -0.59 2.37 8.71
CA THR A 66 -0.21 2.09 10.10
C THR A 66 1.20 1.52 10.18
N LEU A 67 1.63 0.76 9.16
CA LEU A 67 2.88 0.02 9.14
C LEU A 67 4.07 0.81 8.62
N ARG A 68 3.83 1.88 7.85
CA ARG A 68 4.89 2.65 7.16
C ARG A 68 4.71 4.15 7.34
N MET A 69 5.82 4.84 7.56
CA MET A 69 5.88 6.30 7.56
C MET A 69 5.85 6.85 6.13
N LEU A 70 5.53 8.14 5.98
CA LEU A 70 5.38 8.79 4.67
C LEU A 70 6.65 8.73 3.82
N ASP A 71 7.82 8.91 4.42
CA ASP A 71 9.12 8.82 3.77
C ASP A 71 9.43 7.40 3.28
N GLN A 72 9.05 6.38 4.05
CA GLN A 72 9.20 4.97 3.66
C GLN A 72 8.27 4.62 2.48
N LEU A 73 7.03 5.13 2.49
CA LEU A 73 6.09 4.98 1.37
C LEU A 73 6.65 5.66 0.12
N MET A 74 7.17 6.89 0.25
CA MET A 74 7.80 7.62 -0.85
C MET A 74 9.01 6.87 -1.40
N THR A 75 9.89 6.38 -0.53
CA THR A 75 11.06 5.58 -0.93
C THR A 75 10.63 4.34 -1.71
N SER A 76 9.62 3.61 -1.22
CA SER A 76 9.11 2.41 -1.92
C SER A 76 8.55 2.72 -3.31
N LEU A 77 7.98 3.91 -3.54
CA LEU A 77 7.49 4.32 -4.84
C LEU A 77 8.61 4.78 -5.78
N LEU A 78 9.63 5.47 -5.26
CA LEU A 78 10.69 6.06 -6.07
C LEU A 78 11.88 5.14 -6.31
N ASP A 79 12.20 4.30 -5.33
CA ASP A 79 13.32 3.36 -5.34
C ASP A 79 12.92 2.06 -4.65
N PRO A 80 12.14 1.20 -5.32
CA PRO A 80 11.64 -0.04 -4.73
C PRO A 80 12.71 -1.08 -4.43
N ASP A 81 13.94 -0.88 -4.89
CA ASP A 81 15.09 -1.72 -4.56
C ASP A 81 15.84 -1.27 -3.31
N ALA A 82 15.62 -0.04 -2.83
CA ALA A 82 16.32 0.52 -1.66
C ALA A 82 16.07 -0.32 -0.39
N GLU A 83 14.87 -0.83 -0.22
CA GLU A 83 14.52 -1.72 0.89
C GLU A 83 13.51 -2.79 0.45
N ILE A 84 13.94 -4.03 0.35
CA ILE A 84 13.06 -5.17 0.12
C ILE A 84 13.02 -6.02 1.38
N LEU A 85 11.93 -5.96 2.14
CA LEU A 85 11.75 -6.80 3.32
C LEU A 85 11.82 -8.28 2.95
N PRO A 86 12.39 -9.13 3.79
CA PRO A 86 12.56 -10.57 3.50
C PRO A 86 11.28 -11.26 3.04
N GLU A 87 10.14 -10.98 3.70
CA GLU A 87 8.82 -11.54 3.39
C GLU A 87 8.22 -11.05 2.07
N ASN A 88 8.77 -9.99 1.49
CA ASN A 88 8.32 -9.41 0.22
C ASN A 88 9.23 -9.81 -0.96
N ARG A 89 10.30 -10.56 -0.69
CA ARG A 89 11.19 -11.03 -1.75
C ARG A 89 10.53 -12.10 -2.59
N PHE A 90 10.66 -11.95 -3.89
CA PHE A 90 10.30 -13.01 -4.81
C PHE A 90 11.34 -14.13 -4.77
N TYR A 91 10.87 -15.33 -5.03
CA TYR A 91 11.71 -16.52 -5.18
C TYR A 91 11.65 -17.01 -6.61
N ARG A 92 12.77 -17.47 -7.14
CA ARG A 92 12.87 -18.04 -8.48
C ARG A 92 13.36 -19.48 -8.38
N VAL A 93 12.73 -20.35 -9.13
CA VAL A 93 13.14 -21.74 -9.32
C VAL A 93 13.37 -22.01 -10.79
N VAL A 94 14.33 -22.89 -11.11
CA VAL A 94 14.58 -23.39 -12.47
C VAL A 94 14.60 -24.90 -12.40
N ALA A 95 13.67 -25.54 -13.08
CA ALA A 95 13.60 -26.99 -13.19
C ALA A 95 14.75 -27.55 -14.05
N ARG A 96 14.98 -28.85 -13.99
CA ARG A 96 16.06 -29.50 -14.75
C ARG A 96 15.90 -29.40 -16.26
N ASP A 97 14.67 -29.29 -16.75
CA ASP A 97 14.33 -29.06 -18.17
C ASP A 97 14.56 -27.60 -18.62
N GLY A 98 14.90 -26.70 -17.69
CA GLY A 98 15.13 -25.28 -17.94
C GLY A 98 13.92 -24.40 -17.73
N ALA A 99 12.73 -24.94 -17.46
CA ALA A 99 11.56 -24.14 -17.13
C ALA A 99 11.79 -23.32 -15.87
N ALA A 100 11.55 -22.00 -15.96
CA ALA A 100 11.74 -21.07 -14.85
C ALA A 100 10.39 -20.56 -14.34
N THR A 101 10.22 -20.55 -13.04
CA THR A 101 9.06 -19.96 -12.35
C THR A 101 9.55 -18.98 -11.30
N SER A 102 8.90 -17.81 -11.22
CA SER A 102 9.14 -16.83 -10.15
C SER A 102 7.82 -16.49 -9.50
N GLY A 103 7.85 -16.19 -8.21
CA GLY A 103 6.64 -15.84 -7.50
C GLY A 103 6.91 -15.46 -6.05
N ARG A 104 5.83 -15.21 -5.32
CA ARG A 104 5.88 -14.97 -3.89
C ARG A 104 6.14 -16.28 -3.15
N LEU A 105 7.21 -16.32 -2.38
CA LEU A 105 7.51 -17.47 -1.54
C LEU A 105 6.48 -17.56 -0.41
N LEU A 106 5.89 -18.75 -0.23
CA LEU A 106 4.96 -19.05 0.84
C LEU A 106 5.59 -19.95 1.91
N ASN A 107 6.39 -20.92 1.47
CA ASN A 107 7.14 -21.78 2.36
C ASN A 107 8.42 -22.29 1.69
N LEU A 108 9.46 -22.47 2.49
CA LEU A 108 10.74 -23.01 2.08
C LEU A 108 11.27 -23.92 3.18
N ASP A 109 11.36 -25.19 2.89
CA ASP A 109 11.95 -26.18 3.79
C ASP A 109 13.12 -26.92 3.15
N SER A 110 13.62 -27.99 3.77
CA SER A 110 14.77 -28.75 3.27
C SER A 110 14.50 -29.46 1.95
N PHE A 111 13.26 -29.77 1.62
CA PHE A 111 12.89 -30.64 0.50
C PHE A 111 12.15 -29.91 -0.60
N GLN A 112 11.35 -28.90 -0.28
CA GLN A 112 10.45 -28.25 -1.23
C GLN A 112 10.43 -26.74 -1.14
N VAL A 113 9.97 -26.13 -2.22
CA VAL A 113 9.63 -24.72 -2.36
C VAL A 113 8.14 -24.61 -2.65
N LEU A 114 7.39 -23.89 -1.83
CA LEU A 114 5.99 -23.56 -2.06
C LEU A 114 5.88 -22.08 -2.37
N MET A 115 5.29 -21.74 -3.50
CA MET A 115 5.14 -20.35 -3.94
C MET A 115 3.81 -20.09 -4.63
N LEU A 116 3.43 -18.83 -4.68
CA LEU A 116 2.37 -18.30 -5.51
C LEU A 116 3.03 -17.74 -6.79
N ASP A 117 2.75 -18.33 -7.96
CA ASP A 117 3.33 -17.87 -9.21
C ASP A 117 2.69 -16.54 -9.69
N ASP A 118 3.18 -15.99 -10.80
CA ASP A 118 2.72 -14.73 -11.39
C ASP A 118 1.24 -14.75 -11.87
N LYS A 119 0.63 -15.94 -11.91
CA LYS A 119 -0.80 -16.15 -12.19
C LYS A 119 -1.62 -16.43 -10.94
N GLU A 120 -1.03 -16.21 -9.79
CA GLU A 120 -1.60 -16.54 -8.47
C GLU A 120 -1.97 -18.02 -8.29
N GLN A 121 -1.27 -18.91 -9.00
CA GLN A 121 -1.42 -20.34 -8.83
C GLN A 121 -0.45 -20.86 -7.78
N LEU A 122 -0.96 -21.68 -6.87
CA LEU A 122 -0.13 -22.34 -5.88
C LEU A 122 0.75 -23.40 -6.58
N ARG A 123 2.06 -23.25 -6.44
CA ARG A 123 3.06 -24.15 -7.05
C ARG A 123 3.95 -24.73 -5.96
N SER A 124 4.15 -26.05 -6.04
CA SER A 124 5.10 -26.75 -5.19
C SER A 124 6.17 -27.42 -6.07
N PHE A 125 7.43 -27.27 -5.66
CA PHE A 125 8.58 -27.82 -6.37
C PHE A 125 9.43 -28.63 -5.39
N GLN A 126 9.76 -29.87 -5.76
CA GLN A 126 10.78 -30.64 -5.05
C GLN A 126 12.15 -30.07 -5.39
N LYS A 127 12.99 -29.80 -4.38
CA LYS A 127 14.33 -29.25 -4.62
C LYS A 127 15.23 -30.18 -5.43
N SER A 128 15.01 -31.50 -5.28
CA SER A 128 15.70 -32.51 -6.09
C SER A 128 15.48 -32.35 -7.60
N ASP A 129 14.36 -31.75 -8.02
CA ASP A 129 13.99 -31.59 -9.43
C ASP A 129 14.42 -30.22 -9.98
N LEU A 130 15.01 -29.39 -9.14
CA LEU A 130 15.52 -28.07 -9.49
C LEU A 130 17.02 -28.15 -9.82
N ARG A 131 17.45 -27.42 -10.83
CA ARG A 131 18.87 -27.14 -11.07
C ARG A 131 19.33 -25.87 -10.36
N GLU A 132 18.39 -24.93 -10.09
CA GLU A 132 18.67 -23.64 -9.47
C GLU A 132 17.44 -23.14 -8.72
N HIS A 133 17.64 -22.56 -7.56
CA HIS A 133 16.59 -21.84 -6.83
C HIS A 133 17.20 -20.79 -5.90
N GLY A 134 16.48 -19.68 -5.67
CA GLY A 134 16.96 -18.63 -4.79
C GLY A 134 16.06 -17.39 -4.77
N PHE A 135 16.37 -16.49 -3.85
CA PHE A 135 15.71 -15.20 -3.79
C PHE A 135 16.11 -14.30 -4.95
N VAL A 136 15.12 -13.62 -5.54
CA VAL A 136 15.34 -12.55 -6.50
C VAL A 136 15.84 -11.32 -5.72
N LYS A 137 16.93 -10.71 -6.21
CA LYS A 137 17.61 -9.60 -5.51
C LYS A 137 16.96 -8.25 -5.75
N THR A 138 16.19 -8.12 -6.82
CA THR A 138 15.53 -6.88 -7.24
C THR A 138 14.03 -6.95 -6.98
N SER A 139 13.42 -5.81 -6.70
CA SER A 139 11.98 -5.69 -6.58
C SER A 139 11.27 -5.97 -7.90
N LYS A 140 10.07 -6.54 -7.83
CA LYS A 140 9.15 -6.60 -8.96
C LYS A 140 8.27 -5.36 -9.08
N MET A 141 8.24 -4.53 -8.04
CA MET A 141 7.57 -3.25 -8.07
C MET A 141 8.35 -2.29 -8.99
N PRO A 142 7.70 -1.64 -9.96
CA PRO A 142 8.38 -0.65 -10.79
C PRO A 142 8.62 0.64 -10.01
N SER A 143 9.65 1.40 -10.37
CA SER A 143 9.79 2.78 -9.90
C SER A 143 8.72 3.68 -10.55
N TYR A 144 8.13 4.55 -9.74
CA TYR A 144 7.15 5.53 -10.19
C TYR A 144 7.76 6.92 -10.42
N ARG A 145 9.07 7.05 -10.31
CA ARG A 145 9.81 8.32 -10.49
C ARG A 145 9.47 9.04 -11.80
N GLU A 146 9.39 8.28 -12.88
CA GLU A 146 9.11 8.83 -14.23
C GLU A 146 7.64 8.60 -14.65
N ARG A 147 6.85 7.90 -13.83
CA ARG A 147 5.45 7.56 -14.15
C ARG A 147 4.45 8.52 -13.55
N PHE A 148 4.78 9.08 -12.40
CA PHE A 148 3.94 9.99 -11.66
C PHE A 148 4.58 11.38 -11.57
N SER A 149 3.75 12.42 -11.70
CA SER A 149 4.13 13.77 -11.34
C SER A 149 4.31 13.90 -9.82
N ARG A 150 4.89 15.00 -9.35
CA ARG A 150 5.02 15.28 -7.92
C ARG A 150 3.67 15.29 -7.21
N GLN A 151 2.64 15.87 -7.86
CA GLN A 151 1.29 15.91 -7.31
C GLN A 151 0.69 14.50 -7.21
N GLU A 152 0.80 13.69 -8.26
CA GLU A 152 0.31 12.30 -8.25
C GLU A 152 1.01 11.45 -7.18
N LEU A 153 2.31 11.66 -6.94
CA LEU A 153 3.01 10.99 -5.84
C LEU A 153 2.45 11.43 -4.49
N ALA A 154 2.23 12.73 -4.29
CA ALA A 154 1.62 13.26 -3.06
C ALA A 154 0.21 12.69 -2.84
N ASP A 155 -0.61 12.60 -3.90
CA ASP A 155 -1.96 12.05 -3.86
C ASP A 155 -1.95 10.57 -3.48
N VAL A 156 -1.07 9.76 -4.10
CA VAL A 156 -0.91 8.33 -3.77
C VAL A 156 -0.47 8.15 -2.32
N ILE A 157 0.50 8.91 -1.84
CA ILE A 157 0.97 8.85 -0.46
C ILE A 157 -0.15 9.25 0.50
N ALA A 158 -0.91 10.32 0.18
CA ALA A 158 -2.06 10.74 0.98
C ALA A 158 -3.07 9.60 1.13
N TYR A 159 -3.43 8.93 0.03
CA TYR A 159 -4.33 7.78 0.06
C TYR A 159 -3.75 6.61 0.86
N LEU A 160 -2.51 6.20 0.58
CA LEU A 160 -1.90 5.06 1.28
C LEU A 160 -1.80 5.30 2.79
N SER A 161 -1.57 6.55 3.23
CA SER A 161 -1.50 6.89 4.66
C SER A 161 -2.85 6.77 5.38
N THR A 162 -3.97 6.78 4.66
CA THR A 162 -5.32 6.56 5.23
C THR A 162 -5.66 5.08 5.43
N LEU A 163 -4.91 4.18 4.81
CA LEU A 163 -5.14 2.74 4.89
C LEU A 163 -4.64 2.19 6.24
N LYS A 164 -5.52 2.15 7.24
CA LYS A 164 -5.22 1.77 8.63
C LYS A 164 -5.89 0.46 9.07
N GLY A 165 -6.07 -0.46 8.12
CA GLY A 165 -6.76 -1.72 8.34
C GLY A 165 -8.29 -1.61 8.18
N VAL A 166 -8.98 -2.74 8.36
CA VAL A 166 -10.44 -2.77 8.47
C VAL A 166 -10.80 -2.49 9.94
N VAL A 167 -11.60 -1.45 10.17
CA VAL A 167 -12.21 -1.28 11.49
C VAL A 167 -13.26 -2.37 11.61
N ALA A 168 -13.08 -3.30 12.56
CA ALA A 168 -14.14 -4.24 12.92
C ALA A 168 -15.27 -3.41 13.55
N GLU A 169 -16.45 -3.40 12.93
CA GLU A 169 -17.69 -2.87 13.52
C GLU A 169 -18.20 -3.79 14.64
#